data_60a6352f655d78396fdfd7e676902ee2
#
_entry.id   60a6352f655d78396fdfd7e676902ee2
#
_cell.length_a   1.000
_cell.length_b   1.000
_cell.length_c   1.000
_cell.angle_alpha   90.00
_cell.angle_beta   90.00
_cell.angle_gamma   90.00
#
_symmetry.space_group_name_H-M   'P 1'
#
loop_
_entity.id
_entity.type
_entity.pdbx_description
1 polymer ?
#
loop_
_entity_poly.entity_id
_entity_poly.type
_entity_poly.pdbx_seq_one_letter_code
_entity_poly.pdbx_strand_id
1 'polypeptide(L)'
;MIEWNGYRIWVWAIAYRNLERGYLCEFETMCEVKRYIKENFPHLNDVKYQYIAAEEIDDDGNVNPPCYGNTKAEAIGKLKKVLK
;
A
#
# COMPACT_ATOMS: atom_id res chain seq x y z
N MET A 1 5.86 7.85 -8.28
CA MET A 1 5.91 6.67 -9.18
C MET A 1 7.36 6.24 -9.37
N ILE A 2 7.60 4.94 -9.40
CA ILE A 2 8.91 4.34 -9.60
C ILE A 2 8.88 3.55 -10.91
N GLU A 3 9.86 3.78 -11.79
CA GLU A 3 10.02 2.98 -13.01
C GLU A 3 11.10 1.92 -12.78
N TRP A 4 10.78 0.67 -13.10
CA TRP A 4 11.68 -0.46 -12.93
C TRP A 4 11.43 -1.50 -14.02
N ASN A 5 12.44 -1.77 -14.83
CA ASN A 5 12.37 -2.75 -15.93
C ASN A 5 11.13 -2.59 -16.83
N GLY A 6 10.76 -1.34 -17.11
CA GLY A 6 9.57 -1.05 -17.93
C GLY A 6 8.25 -1.05 -17.17
N TYR A 7 8.26 -1.41 -15.90
CA TYR A 7 7.07 -1.37 -15.05
C TYR A 7 6.96 -0.04 -14.33
N ARG A 8 5.74 0.40 -14.10
CA ARG A 8 5.43 1.59 -13.29
C ARG A 8 4.89 1.12 -11.95
N ILE A 9 5.61 1.43 -10.89
CA ILE A 9 5.29 0.97 -9.54
C ILE A 9 4.81 2.15 -8.70
N TRP A 10 3.64 2.00 -8.10
CA TRP A 10 3.08 2.96 -7.16
C TRP A 10 3.20 2.42 -5.75
N VAL A 11 3.55 3.30 -4.80
CA VAL A 11 3.69 2.95 -3.38
C VAL A 11 2.90 3.97 -2.57
N TRP A 12 2.11 3.47 -1.63
CA TRP A 12 1.38 4.33 -0.69
C TRP A 12 1.23 3.65 0.66
N ALA A 13 0.77 4.43 1.66
CA ALA A 13 0.57 3.94 3.02
C ALA A 13 -0.91 3.69 3.28
N ILE A 14 -1.20 2.66 4.06
CA ILE A 14 -2.57 2.28 4.41
C ILE A 14 -2.71 2.04 5.90
N ALA A 15 -3.94 2.19 6.39
CA ALA A 15 -4.35 1.73 7.71
C ALA A 15 -5.55 0.81 7.56
N TYR A 16 -5.58 -0.28 8.31
CA TYR A 16 -6.66 -1.24 8.24
C TYR A 16 -6.79 -1.99 9.57
N ARG A 17 -7.94 -2.60 9.78
CA ARG A 17 -8.17 -3.52 10.90
C ARG A 17 -8.21 -4.95 10.40
N ASN A 18 -8.89 -5.17 9.29
CA ASN A 18 -9.01 -6.47 8.63
C ASN A 18 -9.02 -6.23 7.12
N LEU A 19 -8.04 -6.79 6.41
CA LEU A 19 -7.91 -6.61 4.95
C LEU A 19 -9.14 -7.07 4.17
N GLU A 20 -9.84 -8.06 4.66
CA GLU A 20 -11.08 -8.56 4.02
C GLU A 20 -12.18 -7.49 4.00
N ARG A 21 -12.15 -6.57 4.96
CA ARG A 21 -13.12 -5.47 5.08
C ARG A 21 -12.64 -4.19 4.40
N GLY A 22 -11.42 -4.20 3.84
CA GLY A 22 -10.84 -3.05 3.18
C GLY A 22 -10.06 -2.14 4.11
N TYR A 23 -9.65 -1.00 3.58
CA TYR A 23 -8.81 -0.05 4.29
C TYR A 23 -9.66 1.00 5.02
N LEU A 24 -9.16 1.43 6.19
CA LEU A 24 -9.71 2.59 6.89
C LEU A 24 -9.34 3.88 6.16
N CYS A 25 -8.12 3.96 5.65
CA CYS A 25 -7.66 5.07 4.82
C CYS A 25 -6.39 4.67 4.05
N GLU A 26 -6.09 5.45 3.02
CA GLU A 26 -4.85 5.33 2.26
C GLU A 26 -4.38 6.72 1.81
N PHE A 27 -3.08 6.98 1.98
CA PHE A 27 -2.44 8.25 1.62
C PHE A 27 -1.04 7.97 1.10
N GLU A 28 -0.41 8.98 0.50
CA GLU A 28 0.96 8.83 -0.02
C GLU A 28 1.99 8.60 1.09
N THR A 29 1.76 9.16 2.28
CA THR A 29 2.72 9.05 3.39
C THR A 29 2.09 8.42 4.61
N MET A 30 2.92 7.74 5.41
CA MET A 30 2.49 7.14 6.67
C MET A 30 2.11 8.20 7.70
N CYS A 31 2.75 9.37 7.67
CA CYS A 31 2.39 10.50 8.52
C CYS A 31 0.94 10.92 8.36
N GLU A 32 0.49 11.03 7.11
CA GLU A 32 -0.89 11.39 6.80
C GLU A 32 -1.88 10.32 7.26
N VAL A 33 -1.52 9.05 7.07
CA VAL A 33 -2.33 7.91 7.51
C VAL A 33 -2.52 7.95 9.02
N LYS A 34 -1.43 8.09 9.77
CA LYS A 34 -1.48 8.10 11.23
C LYS A 34 -2.24 9.29 11.77
N ARG A 35 -2.09 10.46 11.14
CA ARG A 35 -2.84 11.66 11.50
C ARG A 35 -4.34 11.45 11.31
N TYR A 36 -4.72 10.92 10.15
CA TYR A 36 -6.12 10.65 9.84
C TYR A 36 -6.77 9.71 10.86
N ILE A 37 -6.08 8.63 11.20
CA ILE A 37 -6.58 7.66 12.19
C ILE A 37 -6.72 8.31 13.56
N LYS A 38 -5.73 9.11 13.96
CA LYS A 38 -5.77 9.81 15.26
C LYS A 38 -6.96 10.78 15.35
N GLU A 39 -7.28 11.46 14.25
CA GLU A 39 -8.35 12.45 14.20
C GLU A 39 -9.75 11.82 14.08
N ASN A 40 -9.85 10.72 13.31
CA ASN A 40 -11.16 10.13 12.97
C ASN A 40 -11.49 8.85 13.74
N PHE A 41 -10.47 8.11 14.18
CA PHE A 41 -10.64 6.85 14.89
C PHE A 41 -9.77 6.76 16.15
N PRO A 42 -9.83 7.78 17.05
CA PRO A 42 -8.93 7.82 18.20
C PRO A 42 -9.17 6.70 19.22
N HIS A 43 -10.32 6.06 19.16
CA HIS A 43 -10.72 4.99 20.07
C HIS A 43 -10.32 3.59 19.60
N LEU A 44 -9.83 3.45 18.37
CA LEU A 44 -9.42 2.15 17.84
C LEU A 44 -8.01 1.79 18.29
N ASN A 45 -7.85 0.60 18.85
CA ASN A 45 -6.57 0.10 19.37
C ASN A 45 -5.92 -0.94 18.47
N ASP A 46 -6.67 -1.50 17.54
CA ASP A 46 -6.26 -2.64 16.72
C ASP A 46 -5.95 -2.26 15.27
N VAL A 47 -5.67 -0.99 15.03
CA VAL A 47 -5.34 -0.50 13.69
C VAL A 47 -3.94 -0.94 13.30
N LYS A 48 -3.82 -1.50 12.11
CA LYS A 48 -2.56 -1.92 11.52
C LYS A 48 -2.16 -0.94 10.43
N TYR A 49 -0.86 -0.70 10.31
CA TYR A 49 -0.29 0.23 9.33
C TYR A 49 0.70 -0.52 8.45
N GLN A 50 0.57 -0.37 7.15
CA GLN A 50 1.50 -0.96 6.19
C GLN A 50 1.65 -0.07 4.97
N TYR A 51 2.71 -0.33 4.20
CA TYR A 51 2.87 0.21 2.85
C TYR A 51 2.38 -0.82 1.85
N ILE A 52 1.84 -0.35 0.76
CA ILE A 52 1.40 -1.18 -0.35
C ILE A 52 2.11 -0.72 -1.62
N ALA A 53 2.58 -1.67 -2.40
CA ALA A 53 3.18 -1.43 -3.70
C ALA A 53 2.39 -2.16 -4.76
N ALA A 54 2.05 -1.47 -5.84
CA ALA A 54 1.28 -2.04 -6.94
C ALA A 54 1.81 -1.55 -8.27
N GLU A 55 1.73 -2.42 -9.27
CA GLU A 55 2.04 -2.07 -10.65
C GLU A 55 0.89 -1.28 -11.25
N GLU A 56 1.20 -0.25 -12.03
CA GLU A 56 0.19 0.46 -12.79
C GLU A 56 -0.37 -0.46 -13.87
N ILE A 57 -1.70 -0.58 -13.92
CA ILE A 57 -2.40 -1.51 -14.81
C ILE A 57 -2.40 -0.97 -16.23
N ASP A 58 -2.05 -1.81 -17.20
CA ASP A 58 -2.27 -1.54 -18.62
C ASP A 58 -3.75 -1.74 -18.97
N ASP A 59 -4.12 -1.27 -20.16
CA ASP A 59 -5.49 -1.37 -20.67
C ASP A 59 -6.00 -2.82 -20.80
N ASP A 60 -5.11 -3.80 -20.74
CA ASP A 60 -5.44 -5.22 -20.86
C ASP A 60 -6.01 -5.84 -19.58
N GLY A 61 -6.01 -5.11 -18.47
CA GLY A 61 -6.63 -5.57 -17.24
C GLY A 61 -5.87 -6.67 -16.49
N ASN A 62 -4.64 -6.98 -16.90
CA ASN A 62 -3.79 -7.94 -16.19
C ASN A 62 -3.20 -7.27 -14.96
N VAL A 63 -3.67 -7.66 -13.79
CA VAL A 63 -3.25 -7.09 -12.52
C VAL A 63 -2.47 -8.13 -11.72
N ASN A 64 -1.22 -7.82 -11.41
CA ASN A 64 -0.51 -8.56 -10.37
C ASN A 64 -1.07 -8.12 -9.01
N PRO A 65 -1.25 -9.06 -8.06
CA PRO A 65 -1.72 -8.69 -6.74
C PRO A 65 -0.79 -7.67 -6.09
N PRO A 66 -1.33 -6.66 -5.39
CA PRO A 66 -0.48 -5.71 -4.68
C PRO A 66 0.30 -6.40 -3.57
N CYS A 67 1.49 -5.88 -3.28
CA CYS A 67 2.35 -6.42 -2.23
C CYS A 67 2.39 -5.48 -1.04
N TYR A 68 2.43 -6.03 0.15
CA TYR A 68 2.40 -5.29 1.41
C TYR A 68 3.73 -5.41 2.13
N GLY A 69 4.10 -4.39 2.86
CA GLY A 69 5.30 -4.42 3.68
C GLY A 69 5.26 -3.39 4.79
N ASN A 70 6.11 -3.57 5.80
CA ASN A 70 6.22 -2.62 6.90
C ASN A 70 7.00 -1.37 6.53
N THR A 71 7.76 -1.44 5.44
CA THR A 71 8.49 -0.31 4.86
C THR A 71 8.20 -0.24 3.36
N LYS A 72 8.46 0.93 2.77
CA LYS A 72 8.36 1.09 1.31
C LYS A 72 9.27 0.12 0.59
N ALA A 73 10.52 -0.01 1.05
CA ALA A 73 11.50 -0.91 0.46
C ALA A 73 11.03 -2.36 0.49
N GLU A 74 10.43 -2.80 1.58
CA GLU A 74 9.89 -4.15 1.71
C GLU A 74 8.76 -4.41 0.72
N ALA A 75 7.79 -3.51 0.63
CA ALA A 75 6.67 -3.63 -0.30
C ALA A 75 7.15 -3.65 -1.75
N ILE A 76 8.05 -2.74 -2.12
CA ILE A 76 8.63 -2.67 -3.46
C ILE A 76 9.43 -3.93 -3.77
N GLY A 77 10.23 -4.42 -2.84
CA GLY A 77 11.04 -5.62 -3.00
C GLY A 77 10.19 -6.86 -3.29
N LYS A 78 9.09 -7.01 -2.58
CA LYS A 78 8.15 -8.10 -2.80
C LYS A 78 7.52 -8.03 -4.18
N LEU A 79 7.12 -6.83 -4.61
CA LEU A 79 6.52 -6.62 -5.91
C LEU A 79 7.52 -6.92 -7.04
N LYS A 80 8.77 -6.49 -6.90
CA LYS A 80 9.83 -6.76 -7.89
C LYS A 80 10.05 -8.25 -8.11
N LYS A 81 9.90 -9.06 -7.07
CA LYS A 81 10.03 -10.53 -7.18
C LYS A 81 8.89 -11.11 -8.01
N VAL A 82 7.71 -10.54 -7.92
CA VAL A 82 6.53 -10.99 -8.68
C VAL A 82 6.64 -10.57 -10.14
N LEU A 83 7.19 -9.40 -10.43
CA LEU A 83 7.25 -8.81 -11.76
C LEU A 83 8.36 -9.35 -12.67
N LYS A 84 9.15 -10.22 -12.21
CA LYS A 84 10.27 -10.78 -13.02
C LYS A 84 9.79 -11.45 -14.29
#